data_f0d02e1bec444c341059541a044fb7a0
#
_entry.id   f0d02e1bec444c341059541a044fb7a0
#
_cell.length_a   1.000
_cell.length_b   1.000
_cell.length_c   1.000
_cell.angle_alpha   90.00
_cell.angle_beta   90.00
_cell.angle_gamma   90.00
#
_symmetry.space_group_name_H-M   'P 1'
#
loop_
_entity.id
_entity.type
_entity.pdbx_description
1 polymer ?
#
loop_
_entity_poly.entity_id
_entity_poly.type
_entity_poly.pdbx_seq_one_letter_code
_entity_poly.pdbx_strand_id
1 'polypeptide(L)'
;MLFGTTRDFNLLTKINRELLSDIVEQEVLYYKMSLEDVSTNIYGEALEKSWLTPVKLNCLITRGDQVVNVDDLGPDVSRENSYAFLRKDLELTSVVPEVGDIVFWHEDYYEVDTVRENQLFVGRDESYNIGDYGSGHGESVSIIVDCHLTRADRVGLTENI
;
A
#
# COMPACT_ATOMS: atom_id res chain seq x y z
N MET A 1 -17.48 22.06 19.96
CA MET A 1 -16.12 21.87 19.43
C MET A 1 -16.12 22.33 17.99
N LEU A 2 -15.26 23.29 17.62
CA LEU A 2 -15.30 23.92 16.28
C LEU A 2 -14.64 23.07 15.17
N PHE A 3 -13.83 22.08 15.52
CA PHE A 3 -13.08 21.26 14.58
C PHE A 3 -13.13 19.78 15.00
N GLY A 4 -13.16 18.89 14.03
CA GLY A 4 -13.12 17.44 14.23
C GLY A 4 -14.50 16.77 14.27
N THR A 5 -15.47 17.33 13.55
CA THR A 5 -16.76 16.66 13.32
C THR A 5 -16.65 15.69 12.16
N THR A 6 -17.54 14.70 12.07
CA THR A 6 -17.65 13.76 10.94
C THR A 6 -17.77 14.49 9.60
N ARG A 7 -18.38 15.70 9.60
CA ARG A 7 -18.49 16.55 8.43
C ARG A 7 -17.12 17.04 7.97
N ASP A 8 -16.27 17.49 8.90
CA ASP A 8 -14.94 18.01 8.59
C ASP A 8 -14.03 16.89 8.09
N PHE A 9 -14.12 15.71 8.70
CA PHE A 9 -13.43 14.51 8.26
C PHE A 9 -13.80 14.12 6.82
N ASN A 10 -15.10 14.07 6.51
CA ASN A 10 -15.59 13.76 5.19
C ASN A 10 -15.16 14.81 4.15
N LEU A 11 -15.16 16.10 4.53
CA LEU A 11 -14.69 17.17 3.65
C LEU A 11 -13.20 17.00 3.33
N LEU A 12 -12.37 16.77 4.34
CA LEU A 12 -10.93 16.59 4.16
C LEU A 12 -10.60 15.34 3.34
N THR A 13 -11.31 14.24 3.60
CA THR A 13 -11.14 13.01 2.82
C THR A 13 -11.52 13.22 1.35
N LYS A 14 -12.61 13.97 1.09
CA LYS A 14 -13.03 14.30 -0.27
C LYS A 14 -12.00 15.17 -0.98
N ILE A 15 -11.48 16.20 -0.31
CA ILE A 15 -10.45 17.07 -0.87
C ILE A 15 -9.17 16.27 -1.18
N ASN A 16 -8.71 15.43 -0.26
CA ASN A 16 -7.53 14.60 -0.49
C ASN A 16 -7.72 13.62 -1.65
N ARG A 17 -8.92 13.06 -1.78
CA ARG A 17 -9.23 12.16 -2.90
C ARG A 17 -9.21 12.88 -4.24
N GLU A 18 -9.82 14.05 -4.33
CA GLU A 18 -9.78 14.89 -5.54
C GLU A 18 -8.33 15.32 -5.85
N LEU A 19 -7.54 15.63 -4.83
CA LEU A 19 -6.14 16.00 -5.02
C LEU A 19 -5.30 14.83 -5.55
N LEU A 20 -5.51 13.62 -5.05
CA LEU A 20 -4.79 12.43 -5.52
C LEU A 20 -5.23 12.02 -6.94
N SER A 21 -6.53 12.08 -7.25
CA SER A 21 -7.05 11.66 -8.55
C SER A 21 -6.80 12.66 -9.66
N ASP A 22 -6.95 13.97 -9.37
CA ASP A 22 -7.03 14.98 -10.41
C ASP A 22 -5.74 15.83 -10.54
N ILE A 23 -4.94 15.91 -9.49
CA ILE A 23 -3.71 16.72 -9.49
C ILE A 23 -2.45 15.86 -9.47
N VAL A 24 -2.39 14.87 -8.60
CA VAL A 24 -1.21 14.01 -8.46
C VAL A 24 -1.19 12.97 -9.58
N GLU A 25 -2.33 12.37 -9.89
CA GLU A 25 -2.54 11.39 -10.97
C GLU A 25 -1.48 10.26 -11.00
N GLN A 26 -1.00 9.85 -9.83
CA GLN A 26 -0.07 8.73 -9.74
C GLN A 26 -0.85 7.45 -9.50
N GLU A 27 -0.93 6.63 -10.55
CA GLU A 27 -1.57 5.31 -10.50
C GLU A 27 -0.51 4.21 -10.34
N VAL A 28 -0.84 3.22 -9.52
CA VAL A 28 -0.08 1.98 -9.38
C VAL A 28 -1.00 0.78 -9.56
N LEU A 29 -0.45 -0.35 -9.98
CA LEU A 29 -1.14 -1.63 -9.97
C LEU A 29 -0.77 -2.38 -8.70
N TYR A 30 -1.78 -2.71 -7.91
CA TYR A 30 -1.61 -3.44 -6.67
C TYR A 30 -1.99 -4.90 -6.88
N TYR A 31 -1.06 -5.82 -6.63
CA TYR A 31 -1.25 -7.26 -6.71
C TYR A 31 -1.31 -7.85 -5.30
N LYS A 32 -2.46 -8.36 -4.95
CA LYS A 32 -2.65 -9.08 -3.68
C LYS A 32 -2.18 -10.51 -3.82
N MET A 33 -1.39 -11.00 -2.87
CA MET A 33 -0.98 -12.40 -2.85
C MET A 33 -2.17 -13.31 -2.56
N SER A 34 -2.36 -14.35 -3.39
CA SER A 34 -3.36 -15.37 -3.15
C SER A 34 -2.73 -16.49 -2.32
N LEU A 35 -3.38 -16.85 -1.23
CA LEU A 35 -2.98 -17.97 -0.38
C LEU A 35 -3.74 -19.27 -0.72
N GLU A 36 -4.80 -19.17 -1.54
CA GLU A 36 -5.70 -20.31 -1.82
C GLU A 36 -5.12 -21.26 -2.87
N ASP A 37 -4.33 -20.76 -3.81
CA ASP A 37 -3.81 -21.55 -4.94
C ASP A 37 -2.31 -21.90 -4.82
N VAL A 38 -1.77 -21.84 -3.62
CA VAL A 38 -0.35 -22.08 -3.40
C VAL A 38 -0.09 -23.58 -3.24
N SER A 39 0.57 -24.19 -4.22
CA SER A 39 1.13 -25.53 -4.06
C SER A 39 2.29 -25.49 -3.08
N THR A 40 2.16 -26.18 -1.96
CA THR A 40 3.22 -26.26 -0.96
C THR A 40 4.05 -27.54 -1.12
N ASN A 41 5.34 -27.43 -0.87
CA ASN A 41 6.21 -28.61 -0.77
C ASN A 41 5.94 -29.38 0.54
N ILE A 42 6.58 -30.52 0.72
CA ILE A 42 6.46 -31.35 1.95
C ILE A 42 6.91 -30.63 3.22
N TYR A 43 7.58 -29.52 3.12
CA TYR A 43 8.04 -28.68 4.24
C TYR A 43 7.10 -27.48 4.49
N GLY A 44 6.02 -27.36 3.72
CA GLY A 44 5.07 -26.25 3.86
C GLY A 44 5.50 -24.93 3.21
N GLU A 45 6.56 -24.93 2.39
CA GLU A 45 6.98 -23.75 1.65
C GLU A 45 6.20 -23.65 0.33
N ALA A 46 5.82 -22.44 -0.04
CA ALA A 46 5.17 -22.17 -1.31
C ALA A 46 6.14 -22.40 -2.48
N LEU A 47 5.79 -23.27 -3.41
CA LEU A 47 6.57 -23.51 -4.63
C LEU A 47 6.45 -22.36 -5.64
N GLU A 48 5.27 -21.77 -5.73
CA GLU A 48 4.97 -20.65 -6.61
C GLU A 48 4.10 -19.64 -5.88
N LYS A 49 4.36 -18.36 -6.08
CA LYS A 49 3.50 -17.27 -5.60
C LYS A 49 2.40 -17.05 -6.64
N SER A 50 1.15 -17.06 -6.24
CA SER A 50 0.01 -16.70 -7.10
C SER A 50 -0.56 -15.34 -6.68
N TRP A 51 -1.06 -14.59 -7.65
CA TRP A 51 -1.54 -13.25 -7.45
C TRP A 51 -2.98 -13.10 -7.89
N LEU A 52 -3.76 -12.35 -7.14
CA LEU A 52 -5.10 -11.97 -7.55
C LEU A 52 -5.04 -10.95 -8.70
N THR A 53 -6.17 -10.74 -9.37
CA THR A 53 -6.28 -9.72 -10.41
C THR A 53 -5.82 -8.35 -9.88
N PRO A 54 -4.91 -7.66 -10.58
CA PRO A 54 -4.40 -6.39 -10.12
C PRO A 54 -5.48 -5.32 -10.02
N VAL A 55 -5.36 -4.47 -9.02
CA VAL A 55 -6.25 -3.34 -8.79
C VAL A 55 -5.48 -2.03 -9.01
N LYS A 56 -6.04 -1.13 -9.79
CA LYS A 56 -5.51 0.22 -9.97
C LYS A 56 -5.84 1.07 -8.75
N LEU A 57 -4.82 1.68 -8.17
CA LEU A 57 -4.95 2.56 -7.01
C LEU A 57 -4.19 3.86 -7.24
N ASN A 58 -4.82 4.97 -6.85
CA ASN A 58 -4.14 6.26 -6.79
C ASN A 58 -3.40 6.39 -5.45
N CYS A 59 -2.16 6.87 -5.49
CA CYS A 59 -1.35 7.01 -4.30
C CYS A 59 -0.40 8.19 -4.38
N LEU A 60 0.11 8.60 -3.22
CA LEU A 60 1.25 9.48 -3.13
C LEU A 60 2.52 8.65 -2.99
N ILE A 61 3.49 8.88 -3.88
CA ILE A 61 4.73 8.10 -3.94
C ILE A 61 5.88 8.93 -3.38
N THR A 62 6.54 8.39 -2.36
CA THR A 62 7.80 8.91 -1.85
C THR A 62 8.91 7.96 -2.29
N ARG A 63 9.80 8.46 -3.14
CA ARG A 63 10.93 7.67 -3.66
C ARG A 63 12.08 7.70 -2.66
N GLY A 64 12.63 6.54 -2.38
CA GLY A 64 13.91 6.42 -1.72
C GLY A 64 15.08 6.51 -2.70
N ASP A 65 16.26 6.70 -2.16
CA ASP A 65 17.50 6.71 -2.93
C ASP A 65 17.83 5.30 -3.41
N GLN A 66 18.39 5.23 -4.62
CA GLN A 66 18.91 3.98 -5.15
C GLN A 66 20.29 3.73 -4.55
N VAL A 67 20.43 2.59 -3.89
CA VAL A 67 21.72 2.13 -3.34
C VAL A 67 22.24 0.99 -4.20
N VAL A 68 23.46 1.11 -4.65
CA VAL A 68 24.16 0.07 -5.41
C VAL A 68 25.20 -0.56 -4.47
N ASN A 69 24.95 -1.78 -4.06
CA ASN A 69 25.90 -2.58 -3.30
C ASN A 69 26.68 -3.47 -4.28
N VAL A 70 27.99 -3.43 -4.19
CA VAL A 70 28.87 -4.28 -5.01
C VAL A 70 29.46 -5.33 -4.08
N ASP A 71 28.93 -6.54 -4.19
CA ASP A 71 29.44 -7.73 -3.50
C ASP A 71 30.26 -8.60 -4.44
N ASP A 72 30.94 -9.62 -3.90
CA ASP A 72 31.70 -10.62 -4.67
C ASP A 72 30.86 -11.35 -5.74
N LEU A 73 29.54 -11.33 -5.61
CA LEU A 73 28.55 -11.89 -6.54
C LEU A 73 28.11 -10.91 -7.63
N GLY A 74 28.56 -9.66 -7.60
CA GLY A 74 28.22 -8.62 -8.56
C GLY A 74 27.44 -7.44 -7.95
N PRO A 75 27.07 -6.45 -8.78
CA PRO A 75 26.31 -5.30 -8.32
C PRO A 75 24.85 -5.70 -7.99
N ASP A 76 24.41 -5.40 -6.78
CA ASP A 76 23.00 -5.48 -6.38
C ASP A 76 22.44 -4.07 -6.24
N VAL A 77 21.25 -3.84 -6.79
CA VAL A 77 20.57 -2.56 -6.77
C VAL A 77 19.39 -2.67 -5.83
N SER A 78 19.41 -1.90 -4.75
CA SER A 78 18.27 -1.75 -3.86
C SER A 78 17.66 -0.36 -3.99
N ARG A 79 16.35 -0.28 -3.99
CA ARG A 79 15.58 0.95 -3.94
C ARG A 79 14.37 0.72 -3.05
N GLU A 80 14.14 1.62 -2.14
CA GLU A 80 12.97 1.61 -1.26
C GLU A 80 12.03 2.73 -1.67
N ASN A 81 10.75 2.43 -1.79
CA ASN A 81 9.70 3.41 -2.04
C ASN A 81 8.61 3.27 -1.00
N SER A 82 7.99 4.41 -0.65
CA SER A 82 6.81 4.43 0.21
C SER A 82 5.60 4.90 -0.59
N TYR A 83 4.52 4.14 -0.51
CA TYR A 83 3.25 4.42 -1.18
C TYR A 83 2.20 4.75 -0.13
N ALA A 84 1.62 5.93 -0.18
CA ALA A 84 0.55 6.34 0.71
C ALA A 84 -0.79 6.27 -0.02
N PHE A 85 -1.66 5.39 0.44
CA PHE A 85 -3.00 5.16 -0.09
C PHE A 85 -4.04 5.80 0.84
N LEU A 86 -5.13 6.30 0.29
CA LEU A 86 -6.30 6.67 1.08
C LEU A 86 -7.05 5.41 1.52
N ARG A 87 -7.34 5.31 2.82
CA ARG A 87 -8.06 4.17 3.39
C ARG A 87 -9.42 3.94 2.71
N LYS A 88 -10.15 5.01 2.43
CA LYS A 88 -11.44 4.90 1.72
C LYS A 88 -11.35 4.31 0.32
N ASP A 89 -10.28 4.58 -0.41
CA ASP A 89 -10.09 4.02 -1.74
C ASP A 89 -9.75 2.52 -1.66
N LEU A 90 -8.97 2.13 -0.66
CA LEU A 90 -8.70 0.72 -0.36
C LEU A 90 -9.97 -0.03 0.06
N GLU A 91 -10.83 0.57 0.88
CA GLU A 91 -12.12 0.00 1.28
C GLU A 91 -13.06 -0.19 0.09
N LEU A 92 -13.13 0.79 -0.83
CA LEU A 92 -13.95 0.72 -2.04
C LEU A 92 -13.48 -0.38 -3.00
N THR A 93 -12.19 -0.63 -3.05
CA THR A 93 -11.60 -1.70 -3.89
C THR A 93 -11.48 -3.03 -3.17
N SER A 94 -11.85 -3.08 -1.88
CA SER A 94 -11.73 -4.27 -1.01
C SER A 94 -10.29 -4.80 -0.93
N VAL A 95 -9.31 -3.92 -1.04
CA VAL A 95 -7.90 -4.25 -0.91
C VAL A 95 -7.44 -3.94 0.51
N VAL A 96 -6.89 -4.95 1.18
CA VAL A 96 -6.21 -4.79 2.47
C VAL A 96 -4.72 -5.05 2.23
N PRO A 97 -3.86 -4.02 2.34
CA PRO A 97 -2.43 -4.20 2.15
C PRO A 97 -1.83 -5.13 3.21
N GLU A 98 -1.01 -6.06 2.74
CA GLU A 98 -0.28 -6.98 3.60
C GLU A 98 1.17 -7.10 3.15
N VAL A 99 2.02 -7.56 4.07
CA VAL A 99 3.43 -7.83 3.77
C VAL A 99 3.53 -8.97 2.76
N GLY A 100 4.35 -8.77 1.74
CA GLY A 100 4.55 -9.72 0.65
C GLY A 100 3.66 -9.46 -0.57
N ASP A 101 2.73 -8.51 -0.52
CA ASP A 101 2.00 -8.04 -1.70
C ASP A 101 2.94 -7.30 -2.66
N ILE A 102 2.52 -7.10 -3.90
CA ILE A 102 3.34 -6.43 -4.92
C ILE A 102 2.67 -5.14 -5.40
N VAL A 103 3.47 -4.10 -5.49
CA VAL A 103 3.12 -2.84 -6.14
C VAL A 103 3.91 -2.72 -7.44
N PHE A 104 3.22 -2.63 -8.58
CA PHE A 104 3.85 -2.39 -9.86
C PHE A 104 3.75 -0.91 -10.22
N TRP A 105 4.89 -0.30 -10.47
CA TRP A 105 4.99 1.10 -10.81
C TRP A 105 6.22 1.38 -11.68
N HIS A 106 6.04 2.14 -12.77
CA HIS A 106 7.12 2.53 -13.68
C HIS A 106 7.95 1.35 -14.22
N GLU A 107 7.28 0.27 -14.63
CA GLU A 107 7.90 -0.96 -15.15
C GLU A 107 8.68 -1.80 -14.11
N ASP A 108 8.69 -1.35 -12.86
CA ASP A 108 9.35 -2.02 -11.75
C ASP A 108 8.34 -2.64 -10.77
N TYR A 109 8.73 -3.77 -10.17
CA TYR A 109 7.95 -4.45 -9.13
C TYR A 109 8.55 -4.13 -7.76
N TYR A 110 7.68 -3.80 -6.81
CA TYR A 110 8.05 -3.50 -5.44
C TYR A 110 7.29 -4.42 -4.50
N GLU A 111 8.03 -5.19 -3.68
CA GLU A 111 7.44 -6.07 -2.67
C GLU A 111 7.22 -5.30 -1.37
N VAL A 112 6.06 -5.48 -0.76
CA VAL A 112 5.66 -4.81 0.47
C VAL A 112 6.41 -5.40 1.67
N ASP A 113 7.17 -4.57 2.37
CA ASP A 113 7.90 -4.93 3.59
C ASP A 113 7.12 -4.58 4.85
N THR A 114 6.54 -3.38 4.87
CA THR A 114 5.90 -2.85 6.06
C THR A 114 4.63 -2.10 5.70
N VAL A 115 3.60 -2.31 6.48
CA VAL A 115 2.34 -1.57 6.39
C VAL A 115 2.19 -0.72 7.64
N ARG A 116 2.13 0.59 7.46
CA ARG A 116 1.95 1.56 8.54
C ARG A 116 0.55 2.14 8.48
N GLU A 117 -0.25 1.76 9.44
CA GLU A 117 -1.58 2.33 9.68
C GLU A 117 -1.52 3.48 10.70
N ASN A 118 -2.66 3.93 11.14
CA ASN A 118 -2.81 4.94 12.20
C ASN A 118 -2.31 6.35 11.85
N GLN A 119 -2.45 6.75 10.59
CA GLN A 119 -2.26 8.13 10.18
C GLN A 119 -3.51 8.94 10.55
N LEU A 120 -3.61 9.33 11.82
CA LEU A 120 -4.78 10.01 12.36
C LEU A 120 -4.77 11.49 11.99
N PHE A 121 -5.91 11.99 11.54
CA PHE A 121 -6.05 13.40 11.13
C PHE A 121 -5.95 14.37 12.30
N VAL A 122 -6.34 13.96 13.51
CA VAL A 122 -6.46 14.82 14.70
C VAL A 122 -5.61 14.33 15.88
N GLY A 123 -4.69 13.40 15.66
CA GLY A 123 -3.80 12.89 16.71
C GLY A 123 -4.53 12.22 17.88
N ARG A 124 -5.71 11.65 17.65
CA ARG A 124 -6.47 10.95 18.67
C ARG A 124 -6.22 9.46 18.64
N ASP A 125 -6.06 8.90 19.83
CA ASP A 125 -5.94 7.48 20.07
C ASP A 125 -7.30 6.78 19.81
N GLU A 126 -7.29 5.70 19.06
CA GLU A 126 -8.48 4.88 18.75
C GLU A 126 -9.16 4.32 20.00
N SER A 127 -8.41 4.15 21.08
CA SER A 127 -8.93 3.68 22.36
C SER A 127 -9.80 4.72 23.08
N TYR A 128 -9.81 5.96 22.61
CA TYR A 128 -10.65 7.02 23.19
C TYR A 128 -11.97 7.16 22.43
N ASN A 129 -12.81 6.17 22.56
CA ASN A 129 -14.19 6.21 22.06
C ASN A 129 -15.04 7.07 22.98
N ILE A 130 -15.02 8.39 22.77
CA ILE A 130 -15.95 9.29 23.44
C ILE A 130 -17.27 9.19 22.67
N GLY A 131 -18.24 8.46 23.23
CA GLY A 131 -19.50 8.06 22.62
C GLY A 131 -20.40 9.16 22.03
N ASP A 132 -20.01 10.44 22.11
CA ASP A 132 -20.80 11.58 21.60
C ASP A 132 -20.32 12.11 20.23
N TYR A 133 -19.24 11.61 19.65
CA TYR A 133 -18.63 12.24 18.47
C TYR A 133 -18.69 11.41 17.17
N GLY A 134 -19.45 10.34 17.15
CA GLY A 134 -19.61 9.50 15.96
C GLY A 134 -18.40 8.60 15.69
N SER A 135 -18.62 7.56 14.91
CA SER A 135 -17.66 6.49 14.59
C SER A 135 -16.48 6.90 13.68
N GLY A 136 -16.34 8.16 13.36
CA GLY A 136 -15.30 8.65 12.44
C GLY A 136 -14.07 9.27 13.13
N HIS A 137 -14.03 9.28 14.46
CA HIS A 137 -12.89 9.80 15.21
C HIS A 137 -11.94 8.66 15.57
N GLY A 138 -10.68 8.79 15.16
CA GLY A 138 -9.67 7.77 15.38
C GLY A 138 -9.43 6.84 14.19
N GLU A 139 -10.18 6.98 13.10
CA GLU A 139 -9.92 6.21 11.89
C GLU A 139 -8.64 6.73 11.19
N SER A 140 -7.81 5.79 10.77
CA SER A 140 -6.67 6.10 9.93
C SER A 140 -7.14 6.64 8.58
N VAL A 141 -6.64 7.80 8.19
CA VAL A 141 -7.00 8.45 6.91
C VAL A 141 -6.23 7.83 5.76
N SER A 142 -4.98 7.48 6.00
CA SER A 142 -4.10 6.89 5.01
C SER A 142 -3.36 5.69 5.55
N ILE A 143 -3.04 4.77 4.66
CA ILE A 143 -2.19 3.62 4.92
C ILE A 143 -0.92 3.83 4.11
N ILE A 144 0.23 3.79 4.76
CA ILE A 144 1.53 3.93 4.13
C ILE A 144 2.16 2.55 4.05
N VAL A 145 2.57 2.20 2.85
CA VAL A 145 3.18 0.91 2.54
C VAL A 145 4.62 1.16 2.11
N ASP A 146 5.57 0.62 2.85
CA ASP A 146 6.98 0.69 2.50
C ASP A 146 7.36 -0.57 1.74
N CYS A 147 8.01 -0.39 0.60
CA CYS A 147 8.31 -1.46 -0.34
C CYS A 147 9.75 -1.37 -0.80
N HIS A 148 10.34 -2.53 -1.12
CA HIS A 148 11.64 -2.59 -1.77
C HIS A 148 11.52 -3.09 -3.21
N LEU A 149 12.49 -2.70 -4.03
CA LEU A 149 12.58 -3.15 -5.42
C LEU A 149 12.82 -4.66 -5.47
N THR A 150 11.97 -5.38 -6.20
CA THR A 150 12.11 -6.82 -6.42
C THR A 150 12.22 -7.13 -7.90
N ARG A 151 12.84 -8.27 -8.25
CA ARG A 151 12.99 -8.67 -9.65
C ARG A 151 11.71 -9.37 -10.13
N ALA A 152 11.32 -9.10 -11.38
CA ALA A 152 10.18 -9.74 -12.03
C ALA A 152 10.22 -11.28 -11.95
N ASP A 153 11.42 -11.87 -12.09
CA ASP A 153 11.63 -13.31 -12.00
C ASP A 153 11.23 -13.91 -10.65
N ARG A 154 11.36 -13.14 -9.57
CA ARG A 154 10.95 -13.55 -8.21
C ARG A 154 9.45 -13.49 -8.01
N VAL A 155 8.83 -12.57 -8.71
CA VAL A 155 7.39 -12.32 -8.58
C VAL A 155 6.58 -13.35 -9.37
N GLY A 156 7.17 -13.95 -10.42
CA GLY A 156 6.47 -14.91 -11.27
C GLY A 156 5.34 -14.28 -12.10
N LEU A 157 5.27 -12.97 -12.14
CA LEU A 157 4.39 -12.23 -13.03
C LEU A 157 5.08 -12.12 -14.39
N THR A 158 4.81 -13.07 -15.29
CA THR A 158 5.12 -12.87 -16.70
C THR A 158 4.18 -11.81 -17.25
N GLU A 159 4.77 -10.79 -17.87
CA GLU A 159 4.04 -9.71 -18.52
C GLU A 159 2.95 -10.27 -19.45
N ASN A 160 1.71 -10.20 -18.97
CA ASN A 160 0.53 -10.16 -19.80
C ASN A 160 -0.03 -8.73 -19.70
N ILE A 161 0.65 -7.81 -20.35
CA ILE A 161 0.12 -6.47 -20.63
C ILE A 161 -0.71 -6.53 -21.91
#